data_d4b41fc771d796e9459bb6b5ccb078a6
#
_entry.id   d4b41fc771d796e9459bb6b5ccb078a6
#
_cell.length_a   1.000
_cell.length_b   1.000
_cell.length_c   1.000
_cell.angle_alpha   90.00
_cell.angle_beta   90.00
_cell.angle_gamma   90.00
#
_symmetry.space_group_name_H-M   'P 1'
#
loop_
_entity.id
_entity.type
_entity.pdbx_description
1 polymer ?
#
loop_
_entity_poly.entity_id
_entity_poly.type
_entity_poly.pdbx_seq_one_letter_code
_entity_poly.pdbx_strand_id
1 'polypeptide(L)'
;MVTSVKEGVDNALDACEEAGILPDLYVELQNHEGEECTIIVEDNGPGIIKQQIPHIFGRLLYGSRFHAIRQTRGQQGIGISAVVLYGQLTTGKHAQIMSKIAADRPAVVTSLAIDTTKNRGEVVHQEIQHWDKPSGTRIEVTIIANYRNGKRFVHDYLQSTSIVNPHARITYKDAEGQTVVFERTADTLPTKCVEIQPHPYGVELGTLIKMAKETNSRKLASFLKTEFCSMGDRTADAVCQEAQLDRNLNPKDLSRDQLAQLHKAFKNVKMMAPPTECLSPIGEMLIKRSLKNETQEISPEFIVTASRPPAVFSGNPFQAEVGIVYGGSLPKDKSVRLMRFANRIPLLYQQGDCASTTAIASMDWRRYGFDQPNGTGVPTGPAIFLTHLCSTQIPYTSESKEAIADIEEIENEVRLAFRECARKVQHHITKKVRRVKTREKFDLITKILPEIAKKSAHMLDKPVPSLDKVITRIMDVVWIEDAIEYEKVKRVPGKVMQAKLSTDLSQLKDDGGWITKSSILIVNYKNKPQRFSLYALIPKDAVVGTIKPQPVKVTADFIRWNLESIDPTNKIDVYFELAGLNKGDFDENDLYVQGINPSYVIGADQWEGE
;
A
#
# COMPACT_ATOMS: atom_id res chain seq x y z
N MET A 1 -5.24 4.04 25.49
CA MET A 1 -5.36 5.21 24.59
C MET A 1 -5.29 4.83 23.12
N VAL A 2 -4.18 4.33 22.57
CA VAL A 2 -4.06 4.02 21.14
C VAL A 2 -5.15 3.05 20.65
N THR A 3 -5.41 1.97 21.37
CA THR A 3 -6.47 1.01 21.03
C THR A 3 -7.84 1.67 20.95
N SER A 4 -8.14 2.60 21.87
CA SER A 4 -9.43 3.32 21.87
C SER A 4 -9.56 4.26 20.66
N VAL A 5 -8.49 4.97 20.30
CA VAL A 5 -8.45 5.79 19.07
C VAL A 5 -8.60 4.92 17.82
N LYS A 6 -7.90 3.78 17.78
CA LYS A 6 -7.93 2.81 16.68
C LYS A 6 -9.36 2.35 16.38
N GLU A 7 -10.09 1.90 17.39
CA GLU A 7 -11.47 1.42 17.20
C GLU A 7 -12.41 2.51 16.66
N GLY A 8 -12.24 3.76 17.11
CA GLY A 8 -13.00 4.90 16.57
C GLY A 8 -12.65 5.21 15.11
N VAL A 9 -11.36 5.27 14.79
CA VAL A 9 -10.86 5.58 13.44
C VAL A 9 -11.21 4.47 12.44
N ASP A 10 -11.01 3.20 12.81
CA ASP A 10 -11.33 2.06 11.94
C ASP A 10 -12.83 2.04 11.59
N ASN A 11 -13.72 2.29 12.56
CA ASN A 11 -15.16 2.38 12.32
C ASN A 11 -15.55 3.58 11.46
N ALA A 12 -14.91 4.73 11.66
CA ALA A 12 -15.13 5.93 10.87
C ALA A 12 -14.73 5.73 9.39
N LEU A 13 -13.56 5.11 9.15
CA LEU A 13 -13.11 4.75 7.80
C LEU A 13 -14.09 3.77 7.12
N ASP A 14 -14.48 2.70 7.82
CA ASP A 14 -15.42 1.71 7.28
C ASP A 14 -16.78 2.33 6.96
N ALA A 15 -17.31 3.21 7.81
CA ALA A 15 -18.59 3.89 7.60
C ALA A 15 -18.57 4.79 6.37
N CYS A 16 -17.52 5.57 6.19
CA CYS A 16 -17.33 6.43 5.01
C CYS A 16 -17.20 5.61 3.73
N GLU A 17 -16.33 4.61 3.73
CA GLU A 17 -16.09 3.75 2.55
C GLU A 17 -17.34 2.98 2.12
N GLU A 18 -18.08 2.41 3.07
CA GLU A 18 -19.33 1.70 2.77
C GLU A 18 -20.41 2.61 2.16
N ALA A 19 -20.45 3.87 2.62
CA ALA A 19 -21.35 4.90 2.11
C ALA A 19 -20.89 5.52 0.77
N GLY A 20 -19.69 5.21 0.30
CA GLY A 20 -19.14 5.81 -0.92
C GLY A 20 -18.67 7.25 -0.72
N ILE A 21 -18.28 7.63 0.49
CA ILE A 21 -17.83 8.98 0.89
C ILE A 21 -16.31 8.93 1.12
N LEU A 22 -15.57 9.88 0.53
CA LEU A 22 -14.14 10.03 0.83
C LEU A 22 -13.97 10.46 2.29
N PRO A 23 -13.25 9.67 3.12
CA PRO A 23 -13.12 9.96 4.55
C PRO A 23 -12.41 11.28 4.83
N ASP A 24 -12.99 12.10 5.71
CA ASP A 24 -12.38 13.28 6.32
C ASP A 24 -12.59 13.17 7.83
N LEU A 25 -11.53 12.71 8.51
CA LEU A 25 -11.56 12.37 9.92
C LEU A 25 -10.92 13.47 10.75
N TYR A 26 -11.51 13.73 11.92
CA TYR A 26 -10.94 14.58 12.95
C TYR A 26 -10.74 13.77 14.23
N VAL A 27 -9.52 13.77 14.75
CA VAL A 27 -9.14 13.10 15.99
C VAL A 27 -8.56 14.14 16.94
N GLU A 28 -9.09 14.22 18.17
CA GLU A 28 -8.60 15.14 19.19
C GLU A 28 -8.39 14.40 20.50
N LEU A 29 -7.29 14.73 21.17
CA LEU A 29 -7.01 14.30 22.53
C LEU A 29 -7.08 15.51 23.46
N GLN A 30 -7.86 15.40 24.53
CA GLN A 30 -7.96 16.41 25.58
C GLN A 30 -7.46 15.81 26.88
N ASN A 31 -6.45 16.45 27.49
CA ASN A 31 -5.90 16.00 28.77
C ASN A 31 -6.55 16.79 29.90
N HIS A 32 -6.99 16.08 30.92
CA HIS A 32 -7.60 16.66 32.12
C HIS A 32 -6.70 16.48 33.34
N GLU A 33 -7.13 16.97 34.49
CA GLU A 33 -6.42 16.77 35.75
C GLU A 33 -6.34 15.26 36.10
N GLY A 34 -5.21 14.85 36.65
CA GLY A 34 -4.94 13.44 36.93
C GLY A 34 -4.50 12.67 35.69
N GLU A 35 -5.01 11.45 35.50
CA GLU A 35 -4.72 10.59 34.35
C GLU A 35 -5.93 10.48 33.38
N GLU A 36 -6.91 11.38 33.51
CA GLU A 36 -8.07 11.39 32.62
C GLU A 36 -7.73 12.02 31.27
N CYS A 37 -8.12 11.34 30.21
CA CYS A 37 -7.99 11.82 28.83
C CYS A 37 -9.29 11.58 28.06
N THR A 38 -9.80 12.63 27.40
CA THR A 38 -10.93 12.51 26.49
C THR A 38 -10.43 12.31 25.06
N ILE A 39 -10.91 11.26 24.45
CA ILE A 39 -10.68 10.92 23.04
C ILE A 39 -11.90 11.33 22.24
N ILE A 40 -11.70 12.10 21.20
CA ILE A 40 -12.71 12.54 20.26
C ILE A 40 -12.33 11.99 18.89
N VAL A 41 -13.28 11.30 18.24
CA VAL A 41 -13.16 10.87 16.84
C VAL A 41 -14.41 11.31 16.11
N GLU A 42 -14.21 12.01 15.00
CA GLU A 42 -15.29 12.57 14.17
C GLU A 42 -15.07 12.21 12.71
N ASP A 43 -16.12 11.83 12.02
CA ASP A 43 -16.15 11.53 10.60
C ASP A 43 -17.14 12.41 9.81
N ASN A 44 -17.06 12.33 8.49
CA ASN A 44 -17.99 12.93 7.55
C ASN A 44 -18.89 11.86 6.87
N GLY A 45 -19.04 10.71 7.49
CA GLY A 45 -19.79 9.57 6.97
C GLY A 45 -21.32 9.79 6.93
N PRO A 46 -22.10 8.73 6.73
CA PRO A 46 -23.57 8.83 6.56
C PRO A 46 -24.31 9.17 7.85
N GLY A 47 -23.61 9.21 9.01
CA GLY A 47 -24.28 9.30 10.31
C GLY A 47 -25.02 8.02 10.70
N ILE A 48 -25.57 8.02 11.92
CA ILE A 48 -26.25 6.87 12.52
C ILE A 48 -27.64 7.30 12.95
N ILE A 49 -28.66 6.54 12.59
CA ILE A 49 -30.03 6.81 13.01
C ILE A 49 -30.17 6.67 14.53
N LYS A 50 -30.91 7.55 15.14
CA LYS A 50 -31.09 7.69 16.60
C LYS A 50 -31.35 6.35 17.31
N GLN A 51 -32.20 5.49 16.76
CA GLN A 51 -32.55 4.21 17.36
C GLN A 51 -31.41 3.19 17.38
N GLN A 52 -30.42 3.33 16.47
CA GLN A 52 -29.30 2.39 16.38
C GLN A 52 -28.10 2.77 17.26
N ILE A 53 -27.98 4.03 17.69
CA ILE A 53 -26.88 4.50 18.54
C ILE A 53 -26.66 3.61 19.77
N PRO A 54 -27.70 3.29 20.60
CA PRO A 54 -27.52 2.43 21.77
C PRO A 54 -27.11 0.99 21.42
N HIS A 55 -27.47 0.51 20.23
CA HIS A 55 -27.10 -0.83 19.79
C HIS A 55 -25.64 -0.90 19.34
N ILE A 56 -25.20 0.08 18.55
CA ILE A 56 -23.82 0.12 17.98
C ILE A 56 -22.77 0.38 19.08
N PHE A 57 -23.02 1.36 19.95
CA PHE A 57 -22.04 1.77 20.95
C PHE A 57 -22.22 1.11 22.33
N GLY A 58 -23.40 0.58 22.60
CA GLY A 58 -23.76 0.08 23.93
C GLY A 58 -24.05 -1.42 23.99
N ARG A 59 -23.93 -2.18 22.91
CA ARG A 59 -24.16 -3.63 22.90
C ARG A 59 -22.97 -4.37 22.33
N LEU A 60 -22.37 -5.28 23.11
CA LEU A 60 -21.30 -6.15 22.67
C LEU A 60 -21.81 -7.15 21.61
N LEU A 61 -20.98 -7.43 20.60
CA LEU A 61 -21.25 -8.34 19.47
C LEU A 61 -22.35 -7.87 18.52
N TYR A 62 -22.78 -6.61 18.62
CA TYR A 62 -23.75 -6.05 17.68
C TYR A 62 -23.05 -5.69 16.37
N GLY A 63 -23.66 -6.09 15.24
CA GLY A 63 -23.09 -5.84 13.91
C GLY A 63 -21.82 -6.65 13.62
N SER A 64 -21.58 -7.76 14.35
CA SER A 64 -20.50 -8.69 14.02
C SER A 64 -20.65 -9.21 12.59
N ARG A 65 -19.52 -9.22 11.84
CA ARG A 65 -19.48 -9.64 10.44
C ARG A 65 -18.83 -11.02 10.29
N PHE A 66 -19.01 -11.92 11.28
CA PHE A 66 -18.43 -13.26 11.25
C PHE A 66 -18.90 -14.12 10.06
N HIS A 67 -20.04 -13.79 9.47
CA HIS A 67 -20.61 -14.52 8.35
C HIS A 67 -20.29 -13.89 7.00
N ALA A 68 -19.83 -12.63 6.96
CA ALA A 68 -19.51 -11.92 5.73
C ALA A 68 -18.07 -12.27 5.28
N ILE A 69 -17.96 -13.02 4.20
CA ILE A 69 -16.65 -13.40 3.64
C ILE A 69 -16.22 -12.35 2.63
N ARG A 70 -15.72 -11.25 3.15
CA ARG A 70 -15.10 -10.14 2.42
C ARG A 70 -14.06 -9.47 3.31
N GLN A 71 -13.09 -8.79 2.70
CA GLN A 71 -12.12 -7.99 3.45
C GLN A 71 -12.83 -6.88 4.23
N THR A 72 -12.55 -6.77 5.52
CA THR A 72 -13.05 -5.70 6.42
C THR A 72 -12.00 -5.39 7.48
N ARG A 73 -12.00 -4.17 8.05
CA ARG A 73 -11.18 -3.82 9.22
C ARG A 73 -11.76 -4.44 10.49
N GLY A 74 -13.05 -4.26 10.73
CA GLY A 74 -13.77 -4.79 11.88
C GLY A 74 -14.55 -6.05 11.58
N GLN A 75 -14.40 -7.10 12.41
CA GLN A 75 -15.12 -8.38 12.25
C GLN A 75 -15.98 -8.74 13.45
N GLN A 76 -15.56 -8.38 14.67
CA GLN A 76 -16.11 -8.95 15.92
C GLN A 76 -17.31 -8.17 16.49
N GLY A 77 -17.44 -6.87 16.16
CA GLY A 77 -18.53 -6.03 16.70
C GLY A 77 -18.42 -5.75 18.21
N ILE A 78 -17.20 -5.73 18.76
CA ILE A 78 -16.96 -5.44 20.18
C ILE A 78 -16.09 -4.20 20.40
N GLY A 79 -15.31 -3.76 19.42
CA GLY A 79 -14.26 -2.77 19.61
C GLY A 79 -14.75 -1.46 20.22
N ILE A 80 -15.66 -0.77 19.55
CA ILE A 80 -16.13 0.54 20.03
C ILE A 80 -16.97 0.45 21.30
N SER A 81 -17.78 -0.60 21.46
CA SER A 81 -18.55 -0.82 22.69
C SER A 81 -17.65 -1.14 23.88
N ALA A 82 -16.52 -1.84 23.66
CA ALA A 82 -15.51 -2.06 24.69
C ALA A 82 -14.82 -0.74 25.11
N VAL A 83 -14.56 0.17 24.19
CA VAL A 83 -14.01 1.51 24.49
C VAL A 83 -15.00 2.31 25.37
N VAL A 84 -16.27 2.33 24.99
CA VAL A 84 -17.32 3.02 25.78
C VAL A 84 -17.43 2.41 27.19
N LEU A 85 -17.44 1.07 27.28
CA LEU A 85 -17.47 0.37 28.56
C LEU A 85 -16.24 0.66 29.42
N TYR A 86 -15.05 0.65 28.82
CA TYR A 86 -13.80 0.97 29.53
C TYR A 86 -13.82 2.40 30.10
N GLY A 87 -14.27 3.36 29.31
CA GLY A 87 -14.44 4.75 29.76
C GLY A 87 -15.39 4.84 30.96
N GLN A 88 -16.56 4.21 30.86
CA GLN A 88 -17.57 4.19 31.94
C GLN A 88 -17.02 3.53 33.23
N LEU A 89 -16.34 2.38 33.12
CA LEU A 89 -15.83 1.66 34.27
C LEU A 89 -14.66 2.37 34.97
N THR A 90 -13.83 3.08 34.21
CA THR A 90 -12.62 3.72 34.75
C THR A 90 -12.86 5.15 35.24
N THR A 91 -13.77 5.90 34.63
CA THR A 91 -14.01 7.31 34.96
C THR A 91 -15.40 7.59 35.55
N GLY A 92 -16.34 6.66 35.41
CA GLY A 92 -17.75 6.87 35.73
C GLY A 92 -18.50 7.79 34.76
N LYS A 93 -17.81 8.31 33.71
CA LYS A 93 -18.40 9.23 32.72
C LYS A 93 -19.08 8.46 31.60
N HIS A 94 -20.17 9.03 31.10
CA HIS A 94 -20.90 8.47 29.96
C HIS A 94 -20.25 8.92 28.64
N ALA A 95 -20.23 8.04 27.63
CA ALA A 95 -19.83 8.42 26.30
C ALA A 95 -20.85 9.38 25.66
N GLN A 96 -20.34 10.38 24.92
CA GLN A 96 -21.17 11.30 24.15
C GLN A 96 -21.07 10.95 22.68
N ILE A 97 -22.22 10.69 22.05
CA ILE A 97 -22.29 10.38 20.62
C ILE A 97 -23.17 11.43 19.94
N MET A 98 -22.57 12.21 19.05
CA MET A 98 -23.29 13.14 18.19
C MET A 98 -23.37 12.56 16.78
N SER A 99 -24.56 12.54 16.21
CA SER A 99 -24.76 12.01 14.87
C SER A 99 -25.77 12.83 14.07
N LYS A 100 -25.47 13.05 12.79
CA LYS A 100 -26.30 13.73 11.81
C LYS A 100 -26.35 12.90 10.52
N ILE A 101 -27.57 12.58 10.06
CA ILE A 101 -27.77 11.66 8.93
C ILE A 101 -27.99 12.36 7.58
N ALA A 102 -28.29 13.66 7.59
CA ALA A 102 -28.51 14.44 6.37
C ALA A 102 -28.40 15.94 6.66
N ALA A 103 -28.12 16.74 5.63
CA ALA A 103 -27.92 18.19 5.77
C ALA A 103 -29.15 18.94 6.28
N ASP A 104 -30.35 18.48 5.92
CA ASP A 104 -31.65 19.05 6.33
C ASP A 104 -32.11 18.56 7.71
N ARG A 105 -31.36 17.67 8.36
CA ARG A 105 -31.70 17.14 9.67
C ARG A 105 -30.79 17.75 10.74
N PRO A 106 -31.27 17.98 11.96
CA PRO A 106 -30.42 18.40 13.07
C PRO A 106 -29.55 17.22 13.53
N ALA A 107 -28.41 17.53 14.17
CA ALA A 107 -27.63 16.53 14.88
C ALA A 107 -28.30 16.11 16.18
N VAL A 108 -28.17 14.84 16.53
CA VAL A 108 -28.64 14.29 17.79
C VAL A 108 -27.44 13.94 18.65
N VAL A 109 -27.35 14.53 19.83
CA VAL A 109 -26.35 14.19 20.86
C VAL A 109 -26.98 13.20 21.85
N THR A 110 -26.30 12.09 22.09
CA THR A 110 -26.77 11.02 22.96
C THR A 110 -25.70 10.71 24.00
N SER A 111 -26.01 10.90 25.28
CA SER A 111 -25.23 10.38 26.40
C SER A 111 -25.59 8.93 26.64
N LEU A 112 -24.63 8.05 26.55
CA LEU A 112 -24.84 6.60 26.58
C LEU A 112 -24.10 5.94 27.75
N ALA A 113 -24.84 5.11 28.52
CA ALA A 113 -24.29 4.16 29.49
C ALA A 113 -24.50 2.73 29.02
N ILE A 114 -23.68 1.81 29.48
CA ILE A 114 -23.80 0.37 29.20
C ILE A 114 -24.29 -0.37 30.44
N ASP A 115 -25.46 -1.01 30.33
CA ASP A 115 -25.90 -2.01 31.29
C ASP A 115 -25.23 -3.35 30.97
N THR A 116 -24.19 -3.69 31.73
CA THR A 116 -23.42 -4.92 31.53
C THR A 116 -24.22 -6.19 31.86
N THR A 117 -25.21 -6.09 32.71
CA THR A 117 -26.08 -7.22 33.10
C THR A 117 -27.00 -7.64 31.96
N LYS A 118 -27.52 -6.65 31.21
CA LYS A 118 -28.48 -6.88 30.11
C LYS A 118 -27.81 -6.81 28.74
N ASN A 119 -26.50 -6.51 28.67
CA ASN A 119 -25.74 -6.28 27.44
C ASN A 119 -26.47 -5.32 26.48
N ARG A 120 -26.82 -4.14 26.98
CA ARG A 120 -27.49 -3.12 26.18
C ARG A 120 -27.05 -1.72 26.55
N GLY A 121 -27.08 -0.82 25.55
CA GLY A 121 -26.89 0.60 25.78
C GLY A 121 -28.14 1.25 26.35
N GLU A 122 -27.98 2.06 27.38
CA GLU A 122 -29.04 2.86 27.98
C GLU A 122 -28.79 4.35 27.67
N VAL A 123 -29.77 4.99 27.08
CA VAL A 123 -29.73 6.43 26.81
C VAL A 123 -30.00 7.18 28.10
N VAL A 124 -28.99 7.86 28.61
CA VAL A 124 -29.08 8.66 29.84
C VAL A 124 -29.67 10.04 29.56
N HIS A 125 -29.18 10.67 28.52
CA HIS A 125 -29.67 11.99 28.05
C HIS A 125 -29.60 12.04 26.55
N GLN A 126 -30.50 12.86 25.95
CA GLN A 126 -30.54 13.08 24.53
C GLN A 126 -31.05 14.47 24.22
N GLU A 127 -30.33 15.17 23.34
CA GLU A 127 -30.68 16.52 22.90
C GLU A 127 -30.43 16.71 21.41
N ILE A 128 -30.98 17.78 20.87
CA ILE A 128 -30.78 18.21 19.48
C ILE A 128 -29.80 19.37 19.49
N GLN A 129 -28.77 19.27 18.65
CA GLN A 129 -27.76 20.30 18.52
C GLN A 129 -27.56 20.71 17.06
N HIS A 130 -27.19 21.97 16.85
CA HIS A 130 -26.75 22.43 15.53
C HIS A 130 -25.32 21.90 15.25
N TRP A 131 -25.10 21.41 14.04
CA TRP A 131 -23.79 20.98 13.56
C TRP A 131 -23.64 21.35 12.09
N ASP A 132 -22.56 22.09 11.75
CA ASP A 132 -22.35 22.65 10.41
C ASP A 132 -22.04 21.59 9.34
N LYS A 133 -21.61 20.37 9.73
CA LYS A 133 -21.38 19.26 8.79
C LYS A 133 -22.70 18.79 8.17
N PRO A 134 -22.68 18.39 6.89
CA PRO A 134 -23.87 17.86 6.21
C PRO A 134 -24.33 16.51 6.81
N SER A 135 -23.41 15.64 7.17
CA SER A 135 -23.64 14.36 7.85
C SER A 135 -22.37 13.92 8.57
N GLY A 136 -22.46 12.92 9.43
CA GLY A 136 -21.31 12.34 10.11
C GLY A 136 -21.63 11.83 11.50
N THR A 137 -20.60 11.28 12.16
CA THR A 137 -20.67 10.84 13.55
C THR A 137 -19.46 11.38 14.31
N ARG A 138 -19.69 11.81 15.54
CA ARG A 138 -18.66 12.20 16.50
C ARG A 138 -18.86 11.42 17.78
N ILE A 139 -17.83 10.76 18.26
CA ILE A 139 -17.79 10.07 19.54
C ILE A 139 -16.78 10.72 20.45
N GLU A 140 -17.18 10.95 21.71
CA GLU A 140 -16.33 11.43 22.79
C GLU A 140 -16.36 10.44 23.95
N VAL A 141 -15.19 9.94 24.34
CA VAL A 141 -15.05 9.00 25.45
C VAL A 141 -13.91 9.46 26.34
N THR A 142 -14.17 9.63 27.63
CA THR A 142 -13.14 9.90 28.64
C THR A 142 -12.66 8.58 29.21
N ILE A 143 -11.34 8.39 29.27
CA ILE A 143 -10.68 7.19 29.80
C ILE A 143 -9.57 7.55 30.78
N ILE A 144 -9.17 6.62 31.64
CA ILE A 144 -7.91 6.74 32.38
C ILE A 144 -6.77 6.27 31.47
N ALA A 145 -5.84 7.18 31.16
CA ALA A 145 -4.69 6.87 30.32
C ALA A 145 -3.52 7.84 30.53
N ASN A 146 -2.29 7.35 30.47
CA ASN A 146 -1.10 8.18 30.49
C ASN A 146 -0.97 8.96 29.18
N TYR A 147 -1.33 10.25 29.21
CA TYR A 147 -1.33 11.10 28.05
C TYR A 147 0.07 11.30 27.44
N ARG A 148 1.10 11.55 28.25
CA ARG A 148 2.47 11.86 27.77
C ARG A 148 3.05 10.75 26.91
N ASN A 149 2.87 9.50 27.32
CA ASN A 149 3.31 8.33 26.56
C ASN A 149 2.34 8.02 25.39
N GLY A 150 1.03 8.17 25.61
CA GLY A 150 0.02 7.83 24.61
C GLY A 150 -0.02 8.75 23.40
N LYS A 151 0.23 10.06 23.58
CA LYS A 151 0.23 11.07 22.51
C LYS A 151 1.11 10.66 21.31
N ARG A 152 2.35 10.29 21.56
CA ARG A 152 3.28 9.86 20.51
C ARG A 152 2.78 8.63 19.78
N PHE A 153 2.30 7.63 20.50
CA PHE A 153 1.78 6.41 19.89
C PHE A 153 0.51 6.65 19.06
N VAL A 154 -0.36 7.60 19.47
CA VAL A 154 -1.53 7.99 18.67
C VAL A 154 -1.09 8.68 17.38
N HIS A 155 -0.14 9.60 17.46
CA HIS A 155 0.43 10.24 16.26
C HIS A 155 1.00 9.19 15.29
N ASP A 156 1.88 8.29 15.77
CA ASP A 156 2.50 7.24 14.96
C ASP A 156 1.46 6.28 14.36
N TYR A 157 0.36 6.02 15.09
CA TYR A 157 -0.77 5.22 14.57
C TYR A 157 -1.49 5.94 13.44
N LEU A 158 -1.85 7.22 13.60
CA LEU A 158 -2.56 7.98 12.58
C LEU A 158 -1.70 8.20 11.33
N GLN A 159 -0.42 8.48 11.51
CA GLN A 159 0.56 8.54 10.45
C GLN A 159 0.65 7.23 9.67
N SER A 160 0.75 6.10 10.38
CA SER A 160 0.76 4.78 9.74
C SER A 160 -0.57 4.47 9.03
N THR A 161 -1.69 4.90 9.61
CA THR A 161 -3.03 4.73 9.03
C THR A 161 -3.16 5.49 7.71
N SER A 162 -2.63 6.72 7.61
CA SER A 162 -2.68 7.52 6.38
C SER A 162 -1.94 6.87 5.21
N ILE A 163 -0.84 6.14 5.47
CA ILE A 163 -0.06 5.45 4.43
C ILE A 163 -0.89 4.38 3.72
N VAL A 164 -1.66 3.59 4.46
CA VAL A 164 -2.44 2.47 3.91
C VAL A 164 -3.89 2.83 3.59
N ASN A 165 -4.28 4.07 3.89
CA ASN A 165 -5.57 4.66 3.53
C ASN A 165 -5.36 5.96 2.74
N PRO A 166 -4.78 5.89 1.53
CA PRO A 166 -4.38 7.07 0.74
C PRO A 166 -5.56 7.98 0.36
N HIS A 167 -6.78 7.49 0.41
CA HIS A 167 -8.03 8.19 0.13
C HIS A 167 -8.59 8.96 1.33
N ALA A 168 -8.03 8.75 2.54
CA ALA A 168 -8.48 9.41 3.75
C ALA A 168 -7.68 10.69 4.04
N ARG A 169 -8.36 11.73 4.52
CA ARG A 169 -7.76 12.89 5.16
C ARG A 169 -7.95 12.76 6.67
N ILE A 170 -6.90 12.93 7.45
CA ILE A 170 -6.94 12.80 8.90
C ILE A 170 -6.37 14.06 9.53
N THR A 171 -7.18 14.77 10.31
CA THR A 171 -6.74 15.91 11.12
C THR A 171 -6.60 15.46 12.56
N TYR A 172 -5.40 15.58 13.11
CA TYR A 172 -5.10 15.24 14.50
C TYR A 172 -4.77 16.49 15.30
N LYS A 173 -5.43 16.66 16.44
CA LYS A 173 -5.18 17.74 17.39
C LYS A 173 -4.82 17.16 18.75
N ASP A 174 -3.68 17.54 19.29
CA ASP A 174 -3.27 17.12 20.63
C ASP A 174 -3.79 18.08 21.72
N ALA A 175 -3.61 17.71 22.99
CA ALA A 175 -4.09 18.53 24.11
C ALA A 175 -3.31 19.83 24.29
N GLU A 176 -2.13 19.98 23.69
CA GLU A 176 -1.36 21.22 23.66
C GLU A 176 -1.83 22.18 22.54
N GLY A 177 -2.80 21.75 21.74
CA GLY A 177 -3.37 22.51 20.64
C GLY A 177 -2.58 22.40 19.32
N GLN A 178 -1.54 21.57 19.26
CA GLN A 178 -0.86 21.30 18.00
C GLN A 178 -1.76 20.49 17.07
N THR A 179 -1.85 20.95 15.83
CA THR A 179 -2.65 20.28 14.80
C THR A 179 -1.76 19.77 13.70
N VAL A 180 -1.90 18.49 13.38
CA VAL A 180 -1.24 17.82 12.26
C VAL A 180 -2.31 17.33 11.29
N VAL A 181 -2.10 17.56 10.00
CA VAL A 181 -3.01 17.12 8.95
C VAL A 181 -2.28 16.13 8.03
N PHE A 182 -2.78 14.92 7.97
CA PHE A 182 -2.37 13.92 6.99
C PHE A 182 -3.28 14.05 5.78
N GLU A 183 -2.79 14.71 4.72
CA GLU A 183 -3.56 14.95 3.51
C GLU A 183 -3.74 13.64 2.72
N ARG A 184 -4.90 13.50 2.05
CA ARG A 184 -5.13 12.38 1.14
C ARG A 184 -4.19 12.45 -0.07
N THR A 185 -3.73 11.30 -0.52
CA THR A 185 -2.88 11.15 -1.70
C THR A 185 -3.62 10.53 -2.89
N ALA A 186 -4.89 10.14 -2.69
CA ALA A 186 -5.79 9.64 -3.72
C ALA A 186 -7.20 10.21 -3.54
N ASP A 187 -7.84 10.59 -4.65
CA ASP A 187 -9.21 11.12 -4.69
C ASP A 187 -10.24 10.05 -5.09
N THR A 188 -9.84 8.79 -5.08
CA THR A 188 -10.70 7.65 -5.41
C THR A 188 -10.80 6.70 -4.22
N LEU A 189 -12.00 6.20 -3.97
CA LEU A 189 -12.24 5.19 -2.96
C LEU A 189 -11.59 3.84 -3.34
N PRO A 190 -11.26 3.00 -2.35
CA PRO A 190 -10.83 1.63 -2.59
C PRO A 190 -11.87 0.85 -3.40
N THR A 191 -11.41 -0.16 -4.15
CA THR A 191 -12.31 -1.10 -4.82
C THR A 191 -13.23 -1.74 -3.79
N LYS A 192 -14.54 -1.69 -4.03
CA LYS A 192 -15.53 -2.25 -3.12
C LYS A 192 -15.44 -3.78 -3.14
N CYS A 193 -15.25 -4.39 -1.98
CA CYS A 193 -15.22 -5.83 -1.83
C CYS A 193 -16.61 -6.44 -2.09
N VAL A 194 -16.66 -7.50 -2.88
CA VAL A 194 -17.87 -8.31 -3.09
C VAL A 194 -17.83 -9.46 -2.08
N GLU A 195 -18.94 -9.66 -1.37
CA GLU A 195 -19.09 -10.82 -0.48
C GLU A 195 -19.14 -12.10 -1.28
N ILE A 196 -18.38 -13.11 -0.89
CA ILE A 196 -18.34 -14.43 -1.53
C ILE A 196 -18.90 -15.51 -0.61
N GLN A 197 -19.31 -16.62 -1.18
CA GLN A 197 -19.66 -17.81 -0.40
C GLN A 197 -18.39 -18.44 0.20
N PRO A 198 -18.49 -19.10 1.38
CA PRO A 198 -17.34 -19.76 1.99
C PRO A 198 -16.75 -20.84 1.08
N HIS A 199 -15.44 -20.94 1.07
CA HIS A 199 -14.76 -22.03 0.39
C HIS A 199 -14.78 -23.29 1.29
N PRO A 200 -15.07 -24.50 0.77
CA PRO A 200 -15.18 -25.71 1.59
C PRO A 200 -13.97 -25.99 2.49
N TYR A 201 -12.76 -25.66 2.03
CA TYR A 201 -11.52 -25.87 2.82
C TYR A 201 -11.44 -25.01 4.09
N GLY A 202 -12.13 -23.86 4.13
CA GLY A 202 -12.13 -22.93 5.25
C GLY A 202 -13.28 -23.12 6.24
N VAL A 203 -14.22 -24.01 5.95
CA VAL A 203 -15.39 -24.19 6.80
C VAL A 203 -15.14 -25.24 7.87
N GLU A 204 -15.29 -24.87 9.13
CA GLU A 204 -15.20 -25.80 10.26
C GLU A 204 -16.43 -26.69 10.37
N LEU A 205 -16.29 -27.88 10.97
CA LEU A 205 -17.38 -28.84 11.14
C LEU A 205 -18.59 -28.23 11.87
N GLY A 206 -18.39 -27.41 12.89
CA GLY A 206 -19.48 -26.75 13.63
C GLY A 206 -20.29 -25.81 12.74
N THR A 207 -19.61 -25.03 11.90
CA THR A 207 -20.22 -24.15 10.90
C THR A 207 -20.97 -24.95 9.84
N LEU A 208 -20.38 -26.04 9.33
CA LEU A 208 -21.03 -26.93 8.36
C LEU A 208 -22.34 -27.52 8.91
N ILE A 209 -22.34 -27.95 10.17
CA ILE A 209 -23.54 -28.46 10.86
C ILE A 209 -24.64 -27.39 10.91
N LYS A 210 -24.28 -26.15 11.24
CA LYS A 210 -25.20 -25.03 11.29
C LYS A 210 -25.77 -24.72 9.91
N MET A 211 -24.90 -24.58 8.91
CA MET A 211 -25.28 -24.33 7.51
C MET A 211 -26.24 -25.40 6.96
N ALA A 212 -25.95 -26.68 7.23
CA ALA A 212 -26.80 -27.79 6.80
C ALA A 212 -28.21 -27.74 7.42
N LYS A 213 -28.34 -27.27 8.68
CA LYS A 213 -29.63 -27.13 9.35
C LYS A 213 -30.43 -25.91 8.89
N GLU A 214 -29.76 -24.82 8.55
CA GLU A 214 -30.37 -23.55 8.21
C GLU A 214 -30.67 -23.40 6.71
N THR A 215 -30.01 -24.18 5.84
CA THR A 215 -30.18 -24.10 4.38
C THR A 215 -31.62 -24.28 3.90
N ASN A 216 -31.97 -23.64 2.80
CA ASN A 216 -33.24 -23.85 2.09
C ASN A 216 -33.16 -24.97 1.03
N SER A 217 -31.98 -25.52 0.79
CA SER A 217 -31.75 -26.56 -0.17
C SER A 217 -32.34 -27.89 0.32
N ARG A 218 -33.03 -28.60 -0.58
CA ARG A 218 -33.67 -29.91 -0.29
C ARG A 218 -32.77 -31.10 -0.67
N LYS A 219 -31.70 -30.84 -1.42
CA LYS A 219 -30.76 -31.88 -1.89
C LYS A 219 -29.35 -31.47 -1.51
N LEU A 220 -28.51 -32.46 -1.13
CA LEU A 220 -27.14 -32.26 -0.75
C LEU A 220 -26.32 -31.62 -1.88
N ALA A 221 -26.47 -32.09 -3.12
CA ALA A 221 -25.79 -31.47 -4.25
C ALA A 221 -26.19 -29.99 -4.47
N SER A 222 -27.45 -29.61 -4.26
CA SER A 222 -27.88 -28.23 -4.31
C SER A 222 -27.28 -27.41 -3.18
N PHE A 223 -27.31 -27.92 -1.95
CA PHE A 223 -26.70 -27.29 -0.78
C PHE A 223 -25.22 -26.99 -1.04
N LEU A 224 -24.45 -27.96 -1.54
CA LEU A 224 -23.05 -27.77 -1.85
C LEU A 224 -22.81 -26.64 -2.87
N LYS A 225 -23.64 -26.56 -3.90
CA LYS A 225 -23.51 -25.55 -4.98
C LYS A 225 -23.97 -24.15 -4.57
N THR A 226 -24.96 -24.04 -3.69
CA THR A 226 -25.53 -22.73 -3.32
C THR A 226 -24.85 -22.09 -2.12
N GLU A 227 -24.35 -22.89 -1.19
CA GLU A 227 -23.78 -22.37 0.05
C GLU A 227 -22.24 -22.25 0.01
N PHE A 228 -21.59 -22.79 -1.04
CA PHE A 228 -20.13 -22.75 -1.15
C PHE A 228 -19.67 -22.19 -2.49
N CYS A 229 -18.59 -21.41 -2.49
CA CYS A 229 -17.92 -21.01 -3.70
C CYS A 229 -17.11 -22.18 -4.30
N SER A 230 -16.71 -22.06 -5.56
CA SER A 230 -15.88 -23.05 -6.29
C SER A 230 -16.48 -24.48 -6.36
N MET A 231 -17.79 -24.60 -6.16
CA MET A 231 -18.52 -25.86 -6.08
C MET A 231 -19.50 -25.99 -7.26
N GLY A 232 -19.02 -26.51 -8.39
CA GLY A 232 -19.87 -26.88 -9.55
C GLY A 232 -20.45 -28.29 -9.42
N ASP A 233 -21.29 -28.73 -10.41
CA ASP A 233 -21.93 -30.06 -10.40
C ASP A 233 -20.91 -31.19 -10.26
N ARG A 234 -19.83 -31.16 -11.05
CA ARG A 234 -18.78 -32.20 -11.01
C ARG A 234 -18.07 -32.28 -9.66
N THR A 235 -17.78 -31.11 -9.05
CA THR A 235 -17.11 -31.05 -7.74
C THR A 235 -18.05 -31.51 -6.63
N ALA A 236 -19.32 -31.10 -6.68
CA ALA A 236 -20.34 -31.56 -5.74
C ALA A 236 -20.54 -33.07 -5.80
N ASP A 237 -20.58 -33.67 -7.01
CA ASP A 237 -20.69 -35.12 -7.20
C ASP A 237 -19.45 -35.85 -6.65
N ALA A 238 -18.23 -35.33 -6.92
CA ALA A 238 -16.99 -35.89 -6.39
C ALA A 238 -16.95 -35.88 -4.86
N VAL A 239 -17.42 -34.78 -4.25
CA VAL A 239 -17.51 -34.62 -2.78
C VAL A 239 -18.53 -35.62 -2.20
N CYS A 240 -19.70 -35.76 -2.83
CA CYS A 240 -20.69 -36.72 -2.37
C CYS A 240 -20.18 -38.19 -2.47
N GLN A 241 -19.46 -38.51 -3.55
CA GLN A 241 -18.84 -39.84 -3.73
C GLN A 241 -17.76 -40.11 -2.69
N GLU A 242 -16.85 -39.15 -2.46
CA GLU A 242 -15.79 -39.26 -1.44
C GLU A 242 -16.36 -39.40 -0.04
N ALA A 243 -17.45 -38.66 0.27
CA ALA A 243 -18.17 -38.77 1.54
C ALA A 243 -19.06 -40.02 1.66
N GLN A 244 -19.21 -40.78 0.61
CA GLN A 244 -20.14 -41.94 0.52
C GLN A 244 -21.59 -41.55 0.86
N LEU A 245 -22.05 -40.39 0.39
CA LEU A 245 -23.39 -39.84 0.62
C LEU A 245 -24.15 -39.72 -0.71
N ASP A 246 -25.44 -40.03 -0.69
CA ASP A 246 -26.30 -39.79 -1.86
C ASP A 246 -26.52 -38.29 -2.06
N ARG A 247 -26.25 -37.79 -3.27
CA ARG A 247 -26.42 -36.39 -3.68
C ARG A 247 -27.83 -35.82 -3.47
N ASN A 248 -28.85 -36.70 -3.38
CA ASN A 248 -30.25 -36.34 -3.20
C ASN A 248 -30.70 -36.29 -1.73
N LEU A 249 -29.85 -36.66 -0.77
CA LEU A 249 -30.15 -36.55 0.65
C LEU A 249 -30.51 -35.12 1.02
N ASN A 250 -31.43 -34.94 1.97
CA ASN A 250 -31.73 -33.63 2.51
C ASN A 250 -30.64 -33.22 3.51
N PRO A 251 -29.96 -32.08 3.34
CA PRO A 251 -28.91 -31.64 4.22
C PRO A 251 -29.32 -31.55 5.71
N LYS A 252 -30.60 -31.24 5.98
CA LYS A 252 -31.13 -31.09 7.34
C LYS A 252 -31.22 -32.43 8.10
N ASP A 253 -31.33 -33.51 7.37
CA ASP A 253 -31.52 -34.87 7.92
C ASP A 253 -30.18 -35.60 8.12
N LEU A 254 -29.04 -34.98 7.72
CA LEU A 254 -27.73 -35.59 7.87
C LEU A 254 -27.33 -35.67 9.34
N SER A 255 -26.85 -36.83 9.75
CA SER A 255 -26.28 -37.07 11.08
C SER A 255 -24.95 -36.31 11.25
N ARG A 256 -24.52 -36.11 12.49
CA ARG A 256 -23.21 -35.50 12.81
C ARG A 256 -22.06 -36.26 12.16
N ASP A 257 -22.13 -37.61 12.13
CA ASP A 257 -21.08 -38.46 11.53
C ASP A 257 -21.03 -38.31 10.03
N GLN A 258 -22.20 -38.22 9.35
CA GLN A 258 -22.27 -37.94 7.92
C GLN A 258 -21.73 -36.55 7.57
N LEU A 259 -22.00 -35.52 8.38
CA LEU A 259 -21.42 -34.17 8.21
C LEU A 259 -19.91 -34.16 8.48
N ALA A 260 -19.41 -34.99 9.41
CA ALA A 260 -17.97 -35.16 9.61
C ALA A 260 -17.29 -35.86 8.42
N GLN A 261 -17.95 -36.88 7.81
CA GLN A 261 -17.48 -37.50 6.57
C GLN A 261 -17.46 -36.49 5.42
N LEU A 262 -18.52 -35.69 5.26
CA LEU A 262 -18.59 -34.62 4.25
C LEU A 262 -17.47 -33.58 4.45
N HIS A 263 -17.22 -33.16 5.67
CA HIS A 263 -16.13 -32.24 6.01
C HIS A 263 -14.74 -32.82 5.69
N LYS A 264 -14.54 -34.12 5.93
CA LYS A 264 -13.31 -34.81 5.54
C LYS A 264 -13.17 -34.89 4.01
N ALA A 265 -14.27 -35.16 3.29
CA ALA A 265 -14.28 -35.19 1.83
C ALA A 265 -13.89 -33.83 1.21
N PHE A 266 -14.25 -32.71 1.82
CA PHE A 266 -13.79 -31.39 1.35
C PHE A 266 -12.26 -31.32 1.25
N LYS A 267 -11.53 -31.88 2.22
CA LYS A 267 -10.06 -31.83 2.22
C LYS A 267 -9.42 -32.76 1.19
N ASN A 268 -10.11 -33.83 0.79
CA ASN A 268 -9.58 -34.83 -0.12
C ASN A 268 -9.87 -34.49 -1.59
N VAL A 269 -10.96 -33.78 -1.87
CA VAL A 269 -11.35 -33.44 -3.25
C VAL A 269 -10.67 -32.14 -3.67
N LYS A 270 -9.94 -32.17 -4.80
CA LYS A 270 -9.31 -30.96 -5.35
C LYS A 270 -10.36 -30.00 -5.90
N MET A 271 -10.36 -28.78 -5.38
CA MET A 271 -11.28 -27.71 -5.77
C MET A 271 -10.53 -26.53 -6.41
N MET A 272 -11.24 -25.71 -7.16
CA MET A 272 -10.72 -24.45 -7.68
C MET A 272 -10.51 -23.46 -6.52
N ALA A 273 -9.57 -22.53 -6.69
CA ALA A 273 -9.38 -21.45 -5.74
C ALA A 273 -10.66 -20.59 -5.60
N PRO A 274 -10.91 -19.98 -4.43
CA PRO A 274 -12.02 -19.07 -4.23
C PRO A 274 -11.90 -17.82 -5.13
N PRO A 275 -13.02 -17.12 -5.43
CA PRO A 275 -12.99 -15.82 -6.11
C PRO A 275 -12.19 -14.80 -5.30
N THR A 276 -11.58 -13.82 -5.98
CA THR A 276 -10.71 -12.81 -5.37
C THR A 276 -11.35 -11.42 -5.31
N GLU A 277 -12.56 -11.25 -5.82
CA GLU A 277 -13.33 -9.99 -5.81
C GLU A 277 -13.70 -9.51 -4.39
N CYS A 278 -13.52 -10.39 -3.41
CA CYS A 278 -13.69 -10.09 -1.99
C CYS A 278 -12.49 -9.36 -1.37
N LEU A 279 -11.39 -9.19 -2.12
CA LEU A 279 -10.19 -8.46 -1.70
C LEU A 279 -10.18 -7.03 -2.26
N SER A 280 -9.58 -6.12 -1.51
CA SER A 280 -9.35 -4.73 -1.90
C SER A 280 -7.90 -4.35 -1.59
N PRO A 281 -6.93 -4.77 -2.41
CA PRO A 281 -5.54 -4.36 -2.26
C PRO A 281 -5.42 -2.84 -2.41
N ILE A 282 -4.33 -2.26 -1.90
CA ILE A 282 -4.04 -0.83 -2.05
C ILE A 282 -3.51 -0.57 -3.47
N GLY A 283 -2.65 -1.44 -3.95
CA GLY A 283 -1.96 -1.32 -5.23
C GLY A 283 -0.60 -0.63 -5.13
N GLU A 284 0.33 -1.09 -5.97
CA GLU A 284 1.74 -0.66 -5.94
C GLU A 284 1.90 0.86 -6.06
N MET A 285 1.18 1.48 -6.99
CA MET A 285 1.28 2.93 -7.25
C MET A 285 0.82 3.76 -6.05
N LEU A 286 -0.29 3.37 -5.41
CA LEU A 286 -0.80 4.11 -4.25
C LEU A 286 0.11 3.92 -3.03
N ILE A 287 0.65 2.71 -2.80
CA ILE A 287 1.62 2.47 -1.73
C ILE A 287 2.89 3.29 -1.98
N LYS A 288 3.43 3.30 -3.21
CA LYS A 288 4.62 4.09 -3.58
C LYS A 288 4.38 5.58 -3.33
N ARG A 289 3.21 6.11 -3.74
CA ARG A 289 2.83 7.51 -3.54
C ARG A 289 2.70 7.88 -2.06
N SER A 290 2.01 7.04 -1.28
CA SER A 290 1.87 7.26 0.17
C SER A 290 3.22 7.22 0.88
N LEU A 291 4.07 6.24 0.57
CA LEU A 291 5.42 6.16 1.11
C LEU A 291 6.25 7.38 0.76
N LYS A 292 6.18 7.85 -0.49
CA LYS A 292 6.92 9.04 -0.93
C LYS A 292 6.46 10.30 -0.20
N ASN A 293 5.14 10.49 -0.05
CA ASN A 293 4.59 11.61 0.70
C ASN A 293 5.03 11.60 2.16
N GLU A 294 4.96 10.44 2.78
CA GLU A 294 5.29 10.25 4.19
C GLU A 294 6.79 10.36 4.49
N THR A 295 7.64 10.05 3.53
CA THR A 295 9.09 10.07 3.68
C THR A 295 9.76 11.30 3.05
N GLN A 296 9.02 12.36 2.73
CA GLN A 296 9.57 13.58 2.11
C GLN A 296 10.71 14.19 2.91
N GLU A 297 10.59 14.26 4.23
CA GLU A 297 11.64 14.79 5.13
C GLU A 297 12.91 13.94 5.11
N ILE A 298 12.77 12.64 4.84
CA ILE A 298 13.89 11.69 4.75
C ILE A 298 14.63 11.84 3.41
N SER A 299 13.97 12.37 2.38
CA SER A 299 14.48 12.48 1.01
C SER A 299 15.06 11.15 0.52
N PRO A 300 14.25 10.08 0.41
CA PRO A 300 14.73 8.76 0.05
C PRO A 300 15.37 8.76 -1.34
N GLU A 301 16.37 7.91 -1.53
CA GLU A 301 17.06 7.75 -2.81
C GLU A 301 16.28 6.85 -3.77
N PHE A 302 15.54 5.88 -3.23
CA PHE A 302 14.80 4.91 -4.03
C PHE A 302 13.59 4.37 -3.26
N ILE A 303 12.44 4.27 -3.94
CA ILE A 303 11.22 3.67 -3.41
C ILE A 303 10.71 2.66 -4.41
N VAL A 304 10.52 1.44 -3.96
CA VAL A 304 10.00 0.33 -4.78
C VAL A 304 8.90 -0.40 -4.05
N THR A 305 7.89 -0.81 -4.80
CA THR A 305 6.73 -1.56 -4.32
C THR A 305 6.51 -2.79 -5.19
N ALA A 306 5.87 -3.79 -4.63
CA ALA A 306 5.42 -4.98 -5.35
C ALA A 306 4.12 -5.50 -4.76
N SER A 307 3.23 -5.99 -5.62
CA SER A 307 1.98 -6.63 -5.26
C SER A 307 1.93 -8.02 -5.87
N ARG A 308 1.76 -9.05 -5.03
CA ARG A 308 1.69 -10.42 -5.50
C ARG A 308 0.29 -10.74 -6.06
N PRO A 309 0.17 -11.69 -6.99
CA PRO A 309 -1.13 -12.26 -7.31
C PRO A 309 -1.80 -12.82 -6.04
N PRO A 310 -3.14 -12.81 -5.97
CA PRO A 310 -3.85 -13.43 -4.86
C PRO A 310 -3.48 -14.91 -4.68
N ALA A 311 -3.29 -15.32 -3.43
CA ALA A 311 -3.06 -16.69 -2.99
C ALA A 311 -4.14 -17.13 -2.01
N VAL A 312 -4.08 -18.37 -1.54
CA VAL A 312 -5.12 -18.95 -0.67
C VAL A 312 -4.46 -19.72 0.46
N PHE A 313 -4.91 -19.49 1.70
CA PHE A 313 -4.62 -20.36 2.83
C PHE A 313 -5.93 -20.83 3.47
N SER A 314 -6.03 -22.10 3.76
CA SER A 314 -7.24 -22.69 4.39
C SER A 314 -8.56 -22.21 3.75
N GLY A 315 -8.61 -22.09 2.42
CA GLY A 315 -9.80 -21.65 1.69
C GLY A 315 -10.07 -20.12 1.72
N ASN A 316 -9.27 -19.34 2.43
CA ASN A 316 -9.38 -17.89 2.47
C ASN A 316 -8.42 -17.25 1.48
N PRO A 317 -8.91 -16.43 0.52
CA PRO A 317 -8.02 -15.68 -0.36
C PRO A 317 -7.32 -14.58 0.38
N PHE A 318 -6.05 -14.35 0.01
CA PHE A 318 -5.25 -13.25 0.51
C PHE A 318 -4.32 -12.72 -0.57
N GLN A 319 -3.82 -11.50 -0.37
CA GLN A 319 -2.84 -10.89 -1.25
C GLN A 319 -1.80 -10.13 -0.43
N ALA A 320 -0.53 -10.32 -0.76
CA ALA A 320 0.59 -9.64 -0.12
C ALA A 320 1.09 -8.48 -0.99
N GLU A 321 1.25 -7.32 -0.38
CA GLU A 321 1.80 -6.12 -0.96
C GLU A 321 2.96 -5.65 -0.09
N VAL A 322 4.06 -5.22 -0.70
CA VAL A 322 5.25 -4.77 0.02
C VAL A 322 5.83 -3.50 -0.59
N GLY A 323 6.59 -2.77 0.22
CA GLY A 323 7.35 -1.62 -0.22
C GLY A 323 8.71 -1.55 0.48
N ILE A 324 9.71 -1.02 -0.21
CA ILE A 324 11.01 -0.69 0.35
C ILE A 324 11.30 0.77 0.05
N VAL A 325 11.54 1.56 1.09
CA VAL A 325 12.13 2.91 1.00
C VAL A 325 13.60 2.77 1.34
N TYR A 326 14.49 3.27 0.49
CA TYR A 326 15.94 3.10 0.64
C TYR A 326 16.67 4.43 0.59
N GLY A 327 17.67 4.62 1.46
CA GLY A 327 18.60 5.76 1.42
C GLY A 327 18.09 7.02 2.09
N GLY A 328 18.56 8.18 1.60
CA GLY A 328 18.28 9.49 2.20
C GLY A 328 18.94 9.66 3.58
N SER A 329 18.24 10.31 4.51
CA SER A 329 18.72 10.54 5.87
C SER A 329 18.53 9.34 6.82
N LEU A 330 18.11 8.17 6.31
CA LEU A 330 17.95 6.96 7.13
C LEU A 330 19.29 6.46 7.69
N PRO A 331 19.33 6.00 8.96
CA PRO A 331 20.53 5.51 9.60
C PRO A 331 21.02 4.20 8.94
N LYS A 332 22.33 4.14 8.65
CA LYS A 332 22.95 2.99 7.97
C LYS A 332 23.30 1.84 8.92
N ASP A 333 23.46 2.15 10.19
CA ASP A 333 23.94 1.29 11.26
C ASP A 333 22.85 0.70 12.16
N LYS A 334 21.59 0.96 11.85
CA LYS A 334 20.43 0.47 12.59
C LYS A 334 19.67 -0.59 11.78
N SER A 335 18.95 -1.46 12.50
CA SER A 335 17.99 -2.37 11.87
C SER A 335 16.97 -1.58 11.07
N VAL A 336 16.57 -2.10 9.92
CA VAL A 336 15.53 -1.49 9.08
C VAL A 336 14.23 -1.33 9.87
N ARG A 337 13.54 -0.22 9.64
CA ARG A 337 12.23 0.02 10.25
C ARG A 337 11.19 -0.84 9.53
N LEU A 338 10.42 -1.63 10.28
CA LEU A 338 9.33 -2.42 9.72
C LEU A 338 7.99 -1.71 9.95
N MET A 339 7.23 -1.53 8.88
CA MET A 339 5.86 -1.06 8.87
C MET A 339 4.96 -2.20 8.44
N ARG A 340 4.11 -2.69 9.33
CA ARG A 340 3.30 -3.89 9.12
C ARG A 340 1.83 -3.55 9.15
N PHE A 341 1.08 -4.05 8.19
CA PHE A 341 -0.33 -3.75 8.02
C PHE A 341 -1.12 -5.00 7.64
N ALA A 342 -2.37 -5.06 8.09
CA ALA A 342 -3.33 -6.09 7.70
C ALA A 342 -4.71 -5.45 7.49
N ASN A 343 -5.33 -5.68 6.34
CA ASN A 343 -6.60 -5.07 5.95
C ASN A 343 -6.64 -3.55 6.21
N ARG A 344 -5.56 -2.85 5.83
CA ARG A 344 -5.36 -1.39 5.99
C ARG A 344 -5.28 -0.92 7.44
N ILE A 345 -4.98 -1.84 8.39
CA ILE A 345 -4.79 -1.54 9.81
C ILE A 345 -3.30 -1.65 10.15
N PRO A 346 -2.70 -0.65 10.83
CA PRO A 346 -1.35 -0.76 11.36
C PRO A 346 -1.22 -1.81 12.46
N LEU A 347 -0.16 -2.64 12.40
CA LEU A 347 0.22 -3.61 13.42
C LEU A 347 1.38 -3.03 14.23
N LEU A 348 1.07 -2.36 15.36
CA LEU A 348 2.06 -1.55 16.08
C LEU A 348 2.93 -2.37 17.06
N TYR A 349 2.40 -3.47 17.60
CA TYR A 349 3.04 -4.25 18.65
C TYR A 349 3.37 -5.67 18.18
N GLN A 350 4.01 -6.47 19.04
CA GLN A 350 4.35 -7.88 18.79
C GLN A 350 5.07 -8.11 17.44
N GLN A 351 6.04 -7.24 17.12
CA GLN A 351 6.76 -7.32 15.84
C GLN A 351 7.50 -8.66 15.67
N GLY A 352 8.05 -9.22 16.75
CA GLY A 352 8.81 -10.49 16.72
C GLY A 352 7.96 -11.71 16.36
N ASP A 353 6.68 -11.69 16.73
CA ASP A 353 5.77 -12.85 16.60
C ASP A 353 4.89 -12.75 15.34
N CYS A 354 5.27 -11.92 14.37
CA CYS A 354 4.47 -11.68 13.18
C CYS A 354 5.06 -12.40 11.95
N ALA A 355 4.25 -13.16 11.25
CA ALA A 355 4.62 -13.86 10.00
C ALA A 355 5.34 -12.96 8.99
N SER A 356 4.93 -11.68 8.87
CA SER A 356 5.63 -10.71 8.01
C SER A 356 7.06 -10.47 8.43
N THR A 357 7.34 -10.41 9.74
CA THR A 357 8.70 -10.25 10.27
C THR A 357 9.52 -11.53 10.10
N THR A 358 8.91 -12.69 10.36
CA THR A 358 9.52 -14.01 10.13
C THR A 358 9.93 -14.18 8.66
N ALA A 359 9.04 -13.81 7.73
CA ALA A 359 9.33 -13.84 6.29
C ALA A 359 10.54 -12.96 5.93
N ILE A 360 10.62 -11.73 6.46
CA ILE A 360 11.75 -10.82 6.25
C ILE A 360 13.03 -11.39 6.87
N ALA A 361 12.96 -11.85 8.12
CA ALA A 361 14.12 -12.34 8.87
C ALA A 361 14.74 -13.62 8.27
N SER A 362 13.94 -14.43 7.57
CA SER A 362 14.37 -15.67 6.93
C SER A 362 15.09 -15.47 5.60
N MET A 363 15.09 -14.25 5.03
CA MET A 363 15.77 -13.95 3.77
C MET A 363 17.25 -13.62 3.99
N ASP A 364 18.11 -14.03 3.06
CA ASP A 364 19.53 -13.59 3.04
C ASP A 364 19.65 -12.22 2.34
N TRP A 365 19.56 -11.15 3.12
CA TRP A 365 19.57 -9.76 2.67
C TRP A 365 20.95 -9.26 2.22
N ARG A 366 22.04 -9.95 2.61
CA ARG A 366 23.41 -9.60 2.20
C ARG A 366 23.57 -9.62 0.68
N ARG A 367 22.82 -10.51 0.01
CA ARG A 367 22.80 -10.60 -1.46
C ARG A 367 22.24 -9.35 -2.13
N TYR A 368 21.47 -8.54 -1.37
CA TYR A 368 20.79 -7.35 -1.87
C TYR A 368 21.43 -6.04 -1.37
N GLY A 369 22.60 -6.13 -0.72
CA GLY A 369 23.37 -4.97 -0.29
C GLY A 369 22.99 -4.43 1.10
N PHE A 370 22.30 -5.22 1.92
CA PHE A 370 22.05 -4.93 3.33
C PHE A 370 22.97 -5.73 4.24
N ASP A 371 23.30 -5.17 5.39
CA ASP A 371 23.99 -5.91 6.43
C ASP A 371 23.02 -6.83 7.17
N GLN A 372 23.48 -8.06 7.45
CA GLN A 372 22.69 -9.02 8.22
C GLN A 372 23.65 -9.94 8.97
N PRO A 373 23.92 -9.66 10.23
CA PRO A 373 24.74 -10.50 11.07
C PRO A 373 24.21 -11.94 11.07
N ASN A 374 25.10 -12.91 10.93
CA ASN A 374 24.77 -14.35 10.86
C ASN A 374 23.88 -14.78 9.67
N GLY A 375 23.54 -13.88 8.75
CA GLY A 375 22.74 -14.19 7.56
C GLY A 375 21.25 -14.45 7.82
N THR A 376 20.78 -14.17 9.03
CA THR A 376 19.38 -14.31 9.47
C THR A 376 18.98 -13.13 10.36
N GLY A 377 17.67 -12.94 10.56
CA GLY A 377 17.13 -11.82 11.34
C GLY A 377 16.80 -10.60 10.48
N VAL A 378 16.27 -9.59 11.12
CA VAL A 378 15.94 -8.31 10.44
C VAL A 378 17.24 -7.65 9.99
N PRO A 379 17.39 -7.27 8.70
CA PRO A 379 18.62 -6.69 8.20
C PRO A 379 18.89 -5.30 8.77
N THR A 380 20.17 -4.88 8.70
CA THR A 380 20.64 -3.54 9.06
C THR A 380 20.92 -2.74 7.78
N GLY A 381 20.52 -1.47 7.77
CA GLY A 381 20.74 -0.58 6.63
C GLY A 381 19.75 0.57 6.56
N PRO A 382 19.99 1.55 5.68
CA PRO A 382 19.19 2.75 5.57
C PRO A 382 17.87 2.47 4.82
N ALA A 383 16.95 1.72 5.43
CA ALA A 383 15.70 1.39 4.77
C ALA A 383 14.50 1.31 5.72
N ILE A 384 13.32 1.48 5.11
CA ILE A 384 12.01 1.18 5.71
C ILE A 384 11.36 0.10 4.86
N PHE A 385 10.90 -0.96 5.48
CA PHE A 385 10.17 -2.06 4.84
C PHE A 385 8.70 -1.99 5.22
N LEU A 386 7.83 -1.95 4.23
CA LEU A 386 6.39 -2.00 4.40
C LEU A 386 5.87 -3.37 3.99
N THR A 387 4.98 -3.95 4.79
CA THR A 387 4.17 -5.13 4.45
C THR A 387 2.71 -4.81 4.63
N HIS A 388 1.88 -5.15 3.66
CA HIS A 388 0.43 -5.12 3.77
C HIS A 388 -0.14 -6.46 3.32
N LEU A 389 -0.96 -7.07 4.17
CA LEU A 389 -1.70 -8.29 3.86
C LEU A 389 -3.18 -7.95 3.79
N CYS A 390 -3.84 -8.20 2.67
CA CYS A 390 -5.29 -8.17 2.58
C CYS A 390 -5.86 -9.59 2.49
N SER A 391 -6.91 -9.86 3.26
CA SER A 391 -7.59 -11.16 3.30
C SER A 391 -9.02 -11.00 3.79
N THR A 392 -9.86 -11.95 3.44
CA THR A 392 -11.21 -12.10 4.02
C THR A 392 -11.15 -12.46 5.50
N GLN A 393 -10.09 -13.17 5.90
CA GLN A 393 -9.84 -13.57 7.29
C GLN A 393 -8.34 -13.54 7.57
N ILE A 394 -7.90 -12.49 8.27
CA ILE A 394 -6.52 -12.40 8.74
C ILE A 394 -6.33 -13.33 9.94
N PRO A 395 -5.35 -14.26 9.90
CA PRO A 395 -5.05 -15.11 11.05
C PRO A 395 -4.22 -14.33 12.09
N TYR A 396 -4.88 -13.55 12.92
CA TYR A 396 -4.20 -12.83 14.00
C TYR A 396 -3.78 -13.75 15.14
N THR A 397 -2.67 -13.43 15.80
CA THR A 397 -2.19 -14.15 17.00
C THR A 397 -3.04 -13.86 18.23
N SER A 398 -3.74 -12.70 18.25
CA SER A 398 -4.56 -12.25 19.37
C SER A 398 -5.72 -11.36 18.90
N GLU A 399 -6.73 -11.19 19.77
CA GLU A 399 -7.90 -10.33 19.52
C GLU A 399 -7.55 -8.84 19.34
N SER A 400 -6.41 -8.39 19.87
CA SER A 400 -5.90 -7.02 19.69
C SER A 400 -5.39 -6.71 18.28
N LYS A 401 -5.33 -7.72 17.39
CA LYS A 401 -4.89 -7.60 15.99
C LYS A 401 -3.48 -6.99 15.85
N GLU A 402 -2.53 -7.48 16.66
CA GLU A 402 -1.17 -6.89 16.71
C GLU A 402 -0.15 -7.61 15.85
N ALA A 403 -0.37 -8.89 15.57
CA ALA A 403 0.51 -9.71 14.74
C ALA A 403 -0.28 -10.73 13.92
N ILE A 404 0.27 -11.11 12.77
CA ILE A 404 -0.25 -12.17 11.90
C ILE A 404 0.42 -13.47 12.32
N ALA A 405 -0.38 -14.53 12.54
CA ALA A 405 0.12 -15.85 12.89
C ALA A 405 1.01 -16.44 11.79
N ASP A 406 1.93 -17.29 12.19
CA ASP A 406 2.85 -17.97 11.28
C ASP A 406 2.09 -18.97 10.40
N ILE A 407 1.89 -18.59 9.15
CA ILE A 407 1.27 -19.39 8.09
C ILE A 407 2.25 -19.43 6.91
N GLU A 408 2.65 -20.62 6.53
CA GLU A 408 3.71 -20.83 5.53
C GLU A 408 3.36 -20.19 4.17
N GLU A 409 2.12 -20.27 3.72
CA GLU A 409 1.65 -19.68 2.48
C GLU A 409 1.76 -18.15 2.51
N ILE A 410 1.43 -17.51 3.65
CA ILE A 410 1.53 -16.06 3.83
C ILE A 410 3.01 -15.64 3.84
N GLU A 411 3.85 -16.34 4.61
CA GLU A 411 5.28 -16.05 4.65
C GLU A 411 5.94 -16.19 3.28
N ASN A 412 5.56 -17.21 2.51
CA ASN A 412 6.08 -17.43 1.16
C ASN A 412 5.74 -16.28 0.21
N GLU A 413 4.48 -15.82 0.19
CA GLU A 413 4.08 -14.71 -0.69
C GLU A 413 4.75 -13.39 -0.28
N VAL A 414 4.86 -13.10 1.03
CA VAL A 414 5.60 -11.93 1.54
C VAL A 414 7.08 -12.02 1.14
N ARG A 415 7.70 -13.19 1.28
CA ARG A 415 9.10 -13.43 0.90
C ARG A 415 9.33 -13.26 -0.60
N LEU A 416 8.40 -13.74 -1.44
CA LEU A 416 8.47 -13.57 -2.89
C LEU A 416 8.33 -12.10 -3.29
N ALA A 417 7.41 -11.35 -2.68
CA ALA A 417 7.24 -9.93 -2.90
C ALA A 417 8.51 -9.14 -2.53
N PHE A 418 9.11 -9.41 -1.36
CA PHE A 418 10.37 -8.76 -0.97
C PHE A 418 11.54 -9.14 -1.86
N ARG A 419 11.62 -10.37 -2.37
CA ARG A 419 12.66 -10.75 -3.33
C ARG A 419 12.61 -9.92 -4.61
N GLU A 420 11.41 -9.60 -5.07
CA GLU A 420 11.23 -8.73 -6.23
C GLU A 420 11.72 -7.32 -5.95
N CYS A 421 11.25 -6.68 -4.87
CA CYS A 421 11.70 -5.36 -4.46
C CYS A 421 13.21 -5.32 -4.17
N ALA A 422 13.74 -6.32 -3.48
CA ALA A 422 15.15 -6.39 -3.10
C ALA A 422 16.08 -6.46 -4.32
N ARG A 423 15.68 -7.15 -5.40
CA ARG A 423 16.46 -7.16 -6.66
C ARG A 423 16.51 -5.76 -7.27
N LYS A 424 15.39 -5.03 -7.28
CA LYS A 424 15.34 -3.65 -7.80
C LYS A 424 16.21 -2.72 -6.95
N VAL A 425 16.19 -2.84 -5.62
CA VAL A 425 17.06 -2.09 -4.71
C VAL A 425 18.54 -2.42 -4.96
N GLN A 426 18.91 -3.70 -5.04
CA GLN A 426 20.27 -4.13 -5.34
C GLN A 426 20.78 -3.54 -6.66
N HIS A 427 19.92 -3.59 -7.68
CA HIS A 427 20.23 -3.02 -8.98
C HIS A 427 20.51 -1.51 -8.88
N HIS A 428 19.63 -0.77 -8.19
CA HIS A 428 19.82 0.67 -7.91
C HIS A 428 21.16 0.94 -7.19
N ILE A 429 21.45 0.20 -6.11
CA ILE A 429 22.72 0.35 -5.35
C ILE A 429 23.93 0.10 -6.26
N THR A 430 23.91 -0.99 -7.04
CA THR A 430 25.01 -1.36 -7.95
C THR A 430 25.22 -0.30 -9.02
N LYS A 431 24.13 0.18 -9.64
CA LYS A 431 24.14 1.25 -10.65
C LYS A 431 24.72 2.54 -10.08
N LYS A 432 24.29 2.94 -8.86
CA LYS A 432 24.81 4.12 -8.16
C LYS A 432 26.30 4.02 -7.86
N VAL A 433 26.75 2.92 -7.28
CA VAL A 433 28.17 2.70 -6.95
C VAL A 433 29.02 2.74 -8.22
N ARG A 434 28.57 2.10 -9.31
CA ARG A 434 29.26 2.10 -10.59
C ARG A 434 29.32 3.53 -11.19
N ARG A 435 28.21 4.28 -11.14
CA ARG A 435 28.14 5.67 -11.60
C ARG A 435 29.14 6.57 -10.85
N VAL A 436 29.16 6.50 -9.53
CA VAL A 436 30.07 7.29 -8.68
C VAL A 436 31.53 6.96 -9.00
N LYS A 437 31.91 5.69 -9.01
CA LYS A 437 33.28 5.26 -9.34
C LYS A 437 33.73 5.71 -10.72
N THR A 438 32.84 5.64 -11.71
CA THR A 438 33.19 6.07 -13.07
C THR A 438 33.30 7.59 -13.15
N ARG A 439 32.46 8.34 -12.44
CA ARG A 439 32.52 9.81 -12.37
C ARG A 439 33.79 10.28 -11.66
N GLU A 440 34.16 9.68 -10.53
CA GLU A 440 35.41 9.98 -9.84
C GLU A 440 36.63 9.74 -10.75
N LYS A 441 36.64 8.62 -11.49
CA LYS A 441 37.64 8.31 -12.47
C LYS A 441 37.72 9.36 -13.58
N PHE A 442 36.56 9.79 -14.11
CA PHE A 442 36.45 10.83 -15.13
C PHE A 442 36.94 12.19 -14.63
N ASP A 443 36.52 12.61 -13.44
CA ASP A 443 36.94 13.88 -12.84
C ASP A 443 38.44 13.93 -12.59
N LEU A 444 39.03 12.79 -12.15
CA LEU A 444 40.46 12.69 -11.97
C LEU A 444 41.22 12.83 -13.31
N ILE A 445 40.76 12.14 -14.35
CA ILE A 445 41.34 12.16 -15.69
C ILE A 445 41.24 13.58 -16.29
N THR A 446 40.07 14.22 -16.22
CA THR A 446 39.85 15.56 -16.80
C THR A 446 40.63 16.67 -16.07
N LYS A 447 40.97 16.49 -14.81
CA LYS A 447 41.81 17.45 -14.04
C LYS A 447 43.30 17.23 -14.28
N ILE A 448 43.75 15.99 -14.28
CA ILE A 448 45.18 15.65 -14.31
C ILE A 448 45.77 15.63 -15.72
N LEU A 449 45.08 15.00 -16.68
CA LEU A 449 45.60 14.87 -18.05
C LEU A 449 45.88 16.19 -18.77
N PRO A 450 45.01 17.23 -18.70
CA PRO A 450 45.29 18.53 -19.31
C PRO A 450 46.55 19.20 -18.72
N GLU A 451 46.76 19.11 -17.41
CA GLU A 451 47.92 19.69 -16.77
C GLU A 451 49.24 18.97 -17.15
N ILE A 452 49.18 17.62 -17.23
CA ILE A 452 50.30 16.84 -17.72
C ILE A 452 50.61 17.20 -19.19
N ALA A 453 49.57 17.28 -20.04
CA ALA A 453 49.74 17.61 -21.45
C ALA A 453 50.29 19.02 -21.64
N LYS A 454 49.82 20.03 -20.92
CA LYS A 454 50.34 21.41 -20.95
C LYS A 454 51.79 21.48 -20.51
N LYS A 455 52.14 20.88 -19.38
CA LYS A 455 53.52 20.86 -18.86
C LYS A 455 54.47 20.14 -19.81
N SER A 456 54.07 18.97 -20.32
CA SER A 456 54.88 18.22 -21.29
C SER A 456 55.05 18.95 -22.63
N ALA A 457 54.00 19.59 -23.14
CA ALA A 457 54.04 20.40 -24.35
C ALA A 457 54.95 21.61 -24.18
N HIS A 458 54.90 22.29 -23.03
CA HIS A 458 55.79 23.40 -22.70
C HIS A 458 57.27 22.97 -22.62
N MET A 459 57.53 21.82 -21.97
CA MET A 459 58.92 21.30 -21.86
C MET A 459 59.50 20.88 -23.22
N LEU A 460 58.67 20.47 -24.16
CA LEU A 460 59.06 19.99 -25.48
C LEU A 460 58.95 21.09 -26.58
N ASP A 461 58.52 22.30 -26.21
CA ASP A 461 58.25 23.39 -27.14
C ASP A 461 57.30 22.97 -28.28
N LYS A 462 56.25 22.23 -27.95
CA LYS A 462 55.25 21.70 -28.86
C LYS A 462 53.84 22.15 -28.49
N PRO A 463 52.90 22.21 -29.49
CA PRO A 463 51.49 22.50 -29.18
C PRO A 463 50.91 21.41 -28.29
N VAL A 464 49.94 21.81 -27.41
CA VAL A 464 49.23 20.86 -26.53
C VAL A 464 48.42 19.88 -27.38
N PRO A 465 48.62 18.58 -27.27
CA PRO A 465 47.90 17.58 -28.05
C PRO A 465 46.44 17.46 -27.63
N SER A 466 45.54 17.06 -28.56
CA SER A 466 44.16 16.68 -28.21
C SER A 466 44.18 15.46 -27.30
N LEU A 467 43.42 15.51 -26.23
CA LEU A 467 43.32 14.45 -25.23
C LEU A 467 42.15 13.47 -25.51
N ASP A 468 41.30 13.75 -26.49
CA ASP A 468 40.07 12.97 -26.76
C ASP A 468 40.35 11.47 -26.94
N LYS A 469 41.36 11.13 -27.73
CA LYS A 469 41.77 9.72 -27.94
C LYS A 469 42.26 9.03 -26.66
N VAL A 470 42.88 9.77 -25.76
CA VAL A 470 43.36 9.24 -24.48
C VAL A 470 42.19 9.07 -23.52
N ILE A 471 41.34 10.06 -23.41
CA ILE A 471 40.14 10.03 -22.56
C ILE A 471 39.23 8.87 -22.97
N THR A 472 38.89 8.74 -24.26
CA THR A 472 38.06 7.65 -24.76
C THR A 472 38.67 6.27 -24.50
N ARG A 473 40.01 6.12 -24.63
CA ARG A 473 40.69 4.84 -24.36
C ARG A 473 40.68 4.46 -22.88
N ILE A 474 40.71 5.46 -21.98
CA ILE A 474 40.74 5.21 -20.54
C ILE A 474 39.32 4.97 -19.99
N MET A 475 38.34 5.72 -20.48
CA MET A 475 36.95 5.60 -20.04
C MET A 475 36.29 4.36 -20.64
N ASP A 476 36.40 4.18 -21.95
CA ASP A 476 35.84 3.08 -22.74
C ASP A 476 34.37 2.73 -22.41
N VAL A 477 33.53 3.74 -22.18
CA VAL A 477 32.10 3.60 -21.85
C VAL A 477 31.22 4.55 -22.64
N VAL A 478 29.94 4.20 -22.77
CA VAL A 478 28.87 5.14 -23.12
C VAL A 478 28.24 5.61 -21.81
N TRP A 479 28.22 6.92 -21.61
CA TRP A 479 27.65 7.55 -20.42
C TRP A 479 26.24 8.06 -20.73
N ILE A 480 25.25 7.64 -19.91
CA ILE A 480 23.89 8.11 -19.99
C ILE A 480 23.54 8.74 -18.65
N GLU A 481 23.19 10.00 -18.66
CA GLU A 481 22.77 10.77 -17.49
C GLU A 481 21.35 11.28 -17.73
N ASP A 482 20.47 11.09 -16.76
CA ASP A 482 19.07 11.46 -16.82
C ASP A 482 18.75 12.49 -15.73
N ALA A 483 17.80 13.36 -16.01
CA ALA A 483 17.24 14.33 -15.08
C ALA A 483 15.74 14.47 -15.31
N ILE A 484 14.99 14.58 -14.21
CA ILE A 484 13.54 14.78 -14.22
C ILE A 484 13.20 16.07 -13.51
N GLU A 485 12.40 16.90 -14.18
CA GLU A 485 11.87 18.15 -13.64
C GLU A 485 10.34 18.15 -13.71
N TYR A 486 9.70 18.86 -12.76
CA TYR A 486 8.26 18.97 -12.68
C TYR A 486 7.81 20.40 -12.90
N GLU A 487 6.86 20.62 -13.80
CA GLU A 487 6.22 21.91 -14.01
C GLU A 487 4.73 21.83 -13.65
N LYS A 488 4.28 22.75 -12.76
CA LYS A 488 2.86 22.84 -12.41
C LYS A 488 2.11 23.63 -13.49
N VAL A 489 1.08 23.02 -14.07
CA VAL A 489 0.22 23.68 -15.05
C VAL A 489 -0.78 24.59 -14.34
N LYS A 490 -0.82 25.88 -14.70
CA LYS A 490 -1.81 26.83 -14.17
C LYS A 490 -3.18 26.57 -14.82
N ARG A 491 -4.23 26.40 -14.02
CA ARG A 491 -5.61 26.32 -14.51
C ARG A 491 -6.00 27.58 -15.30
N VAL A 492 -6.54 27.37 -16.48
CA VAL A 492 -7.25 28.41 -17.25
C VAL A 492 -8.74 28.06 -17.18
N PRO A 493 -9.61 28.92 -16.62
CA PRO A 493 -11.03 28.60 -16.50
C PRO A 493 -11.71 28.58 -17.88
N GLY A 494 -12.37 27.48 -18.24
CA GLY A 494 -13.43 27.48 -19.21
C GLY A 494 -13.36 26.65 -20.50
N LYS A 495 -12.81 25.42 -20.50
CA LYS A 495 -13.12 24.46 -21.60
C LYS A 495 -12.97 23.00 -21.14
N VAL A 496 -14.06 22.26 -21.25
CA VAL A 496 -14.09 20.79 -21.19
C VAL A 496 -13.73 20.25 -22.57
N MET A 497 -12.67 19.44 -22.68
CA MET A 497 -12.34 18.76 -23.93
C MET A 497 -12.21 17.25 -23.75
N GLN A 498 -12.88 16.53 -24.66
CA GLN A 498 -12.69 15.09 -24.87
C GLN A 498 -11.29 14.85 -25.46
N ALA A 499 -10.50 13.99 -24.83
CA ALA A 499 -9.17 13.62 -25.29
C ALA A 499 -9.23 12.90 -26.64
N LYS A 500 -8.75 13.57 -27.69
CA LYS A 500 -8.22 12.93 -28.89
C LYS A 500 -6.71 13.05 -28.84
N LEU A 501 -6.01 11.97 -29.24
CA LEU A 501 -4.56 11.95 -29.42
C LEU A 501 -4.11 13.21 -30.19
N SER A 502 -3.62 14.21 -29.50
CA SER A 502 -2.95 15.36 -30.10
C SER A 502 -1.62 15.58 -29.39
N THR A 503 -0.57 15.67 -30.14
CA THR A 503 0.83 15.88 -29.75
C THR A 503 1.13 17.25 -29.12
N ASP A 504 0.13 18.01 -28.72
CA ASP A 504 0.32 19.35 -28.16
C ASP A 504 -0.26 19.45 -26.73
N LEU A 505 0.64 19.37 -25.74
CA LEU A 505 0.35 19.50 -24.32
C LEU A 505 -0.24 20.87 -23.91
N SER A 506 -0.20 21.87 -24.81
CA SER A 506 -0.84 23.16 -24.56
C SER A 506 -2.36 23.06 -24.37
N GLN A 507 -2.97 21.96 -24.84
CA GLN A 507 -4.40 21.68 -24.72
C GLN A 507 -4.80 20.94 -23.42
N LEU A 508 -3.85 20.33 -22.70
CA LEU A 508 -4.09 19.69 -21.39
C LEU A 508 -4.06 20.68 -20.21
N LYS A 509 -4.00 21.97 -20.46
CA LYS A 509 -3.87 23.03 -19.45
C LYS A 509 -5.10 23.25 -18.56
N ASP A 510 -6.20 22.55 -18.79
CA ASP A 510 -7.47 22.87 -18.13
C ASP A 510 -7.73 22.15 -16.79
N ASP A 511 -7.01 21.07 -16.45
CA ASP A 511 -7.29 20.27 -15.25
C ASP A 511 -6.33 20.48 -14.06
N GLY A 512 -5.36 21.38 -14.17
CA GLY A 512 -4.46 21.75 -13.06
C GLY A 512 -3.51 20.62 -12.63
N GLY A 513 -3.00 19.83 -13.58
CA GLY A 513 -2.06 18.73 -13.38
C GLY A 513 -0.59 19.18 -13.41
N TRP A 514 0.30 18.18 -13.37
CA TRP A 514 1.74 18.35 -13.51
C TRP A 514 2.23 17.85 -14.86
N ILE A 515 3.21 18.54 -15.44
CA ILE A 515 4.00 18.05 -16.56
C ILE A 515 5.36 17.61 -16.01
N THR A 516 5.72 16.36 -16.26
CA THR A 516 7.02 15.80 -15.94
C THR A 516 7.90 15.91 -17.18
N LYS A 517 9.04 16.58 -17.06
CA LYS A 517 10.03 16.79 -18.12
C LYS A 517 11.23 15.91 -17.88
N SER A 518 11.54 15.03 -18.81
CA SER A 518 12.70 14.14 -18.76
C SER A 518 13.75 14.56 -19.76
N SER A 519 14.98 14.74 -19.27
CA SER A 519 16.17 15.06 -20.08
C SER A 519 17.20 13.96 -19.91
N ILE A 520 17.70 13.41 -21.02
CA ILE A 520 18.68 12.33 -21.03
C ILE A 520 19.88 12.78 -21.87
N LEU A 521 21.05 12.91 -21.23
CA LEU A 521 22.31 13.21 -21.89
C LEU A 521 23.06 11.91 -22.17
N ILE A 522 23.43 11.66 -23.41
CA ILE A 522 24.20 10.50 -23.86
C ILE A 522 25.54 10.98 -24.39
N VAL A 523 26.64 10.45 -23.85
CA VAL A 523 28.01 10.79 -24.31
C VAL A 523 28.77 9.52 -24.64
N ASN A 524 29.36 9.46 -25.83
CA ASN A 524 30.18 8.33 -26.24
C ASN A 524 31.65 8.53 -25.85
N TYR A 525 32.10 7.93 -24.75
CA TYR A 525 33.51 7.88 -24.36
C TYR A 525 34.24 6.61 -24.86
N LYS A 526 33.70 5.91 -25.87
CA LYS A 526 34.41 4.84 -26.54
C LYS A 526 35.27 5.40 -27.70
N ASN A 527 36.28 4.66 -28.08
CA ASN A 527 37.22 5.03 -29.17
C ASN A 527 36.65 4.77 -30.58
N LYS A 528 35.42 4.28 -30.66
CA LYS A 528 34.70 3.97 -31.91
C LYS A 528 33.31 4.56 -31.87
N PRO A 529 32.73 4.93 -33.04
CA PRO A 529 31.33 5.28 -33.11
C PRO A 529 30.45 4.18 -32.53
N GLN A 530 29.39 4.57 -31.79
CA GLN A 530 28.44 3.64 -31.21
C GLN A 530 27.09 3.80 -31.87
N ARG A 531 26.41 2.67 -32.08
CA ARG A 531 25.07 2.58 -32.63
C ARG A 531 24.25 1.65 -31.77
N PHE A 532 23.11 2.14 -31.26
CA PHE A 532 22.23 1.35 -30.41
C PHE A 532 20.84 1.98 -30.33
N SER A 533 19.85 1.22 -29.87
CA SER A 533 18.52 1.73 -29.54
C SER A 533 18.47 2.06 -28.06
N LEU A 534 17.87 3.23 -27.74
CA LEU A 534 17.54 3.63 -26.38
C LEU A 534 16.02 3.45 -26.18
N TYR A 535 15.63 2.88 -25.04
CA TYR A 535 14.24 2.75 -24.62
C TYR A 535 14.07 3.47 -23.28
N ALA A 536 12.98 4.23 -23.16
CA ALA A 536 12.51 4.78 -21.90
C ALA A 536 11.13 4.21 -21.60
N LEU A 537 10.96 3.57 -20.45
CA LEU A 537 9.65 3.08 -20.01
C LEU A 537 8.75 4.24 -19.62
N ILE A 538 7.46 4.08 -19.89
CA ILE A 538 6.42 5.06 -19.57
C ILE A 538 5.47 4.43 -18.55
N PRO A 539 5.09 5.14 -17.47
CA PRO A 539 4.06 4.67 -16.56
C PRO A 539 2.72 4.49 -17.28
N LYS A 540 1.94 3.49 -16.86
CA LYS A 540 0.54 3.36 -17.30
C LYS A 540 -0.21 4.65 -16.99
N ASP A 541 -1.12 5.05 -17.86
CA ASP A 541 -1.93 6.27 -17.76
C ASP A 541 -1.19 7.58 -18.03
N ALA A 542 0.11 7.56 -18.33
CA ALA A 542 0.84 8.73 -18.75
C ALA A 542 0.53 9.10 -20.22
N VAL A 543 0.27 10.37 -20.47
CA VAL A 543 0.13 10.93 -21.80
C VAL A 543 1.47 11.52 -22.23
N VAL A 544 2.00 11.02 -23.33
CA VAL A 544 3.30 11.48 -23.88
C VAL A 544 3.10 12.78 -24.65
N GLY A 545 3.88 13.79 -24.29
CA GLY A 545 3.87 15.10 -24.95
C GLY A 545 4.99 15.31 -25.95
N THR A 546 5.72 16.43 -25.79
CA THR A 546 6.84 16.79 -26.67
C THR A 546 7.97 15.78 -26.55
N ILE A 547 8.50 15.30 -27.69
CA ILE A 547 9.68 14.41 -27.73
C ILE A 547 10.71 14.99 -28.70
N LYS A 548 11.97 15.02 -28.25
CA LYS A 548 13.14 15.44 -29.06
C LYS A 548 14.35 14.55 -28.75
N PRO A 549 15.07 14.00 -29.74
CA PRO A 549 14.71 13.96 -31.18
C PRO A 549 13.49 13.08 -31.44
N GLN A 550 12.98 13.06 -32.65
CA GLN A 550 11.84 12.23 -33.06
C GLN A 550 12.13 10.74 -32.73
N PRO A 551 11.26 10.04 -32.00
CA PRO A 551 11.42 8.63 -31.69
C PRO A 551 11.05 7.77 -32.92
N VAL A 552 11.59 6.55 -32.95
CA VAL A 552 11.22 5.56 -33.98
C VAL A 552 9.89 4.91 -33.65
N LYS A 553 9.60 4.74 -32.36
CA LYS A 553 8.36 4.11 -31.89
C LYS A 553 7.95 4.69 -30.53
N VAL A 554 6.65 4.97 -30.39
CA VAL A 554 6.00 5.32 -29.13
C VAL A 554 4.86 4.32 -28.91
N THR A 555 4.83 3.70 -27.76
CA THR A 555 3.77 2.78 -27.32
C THR A 555 3.18 3.27 -25.98
N ALA A 556 2.19 2.58 -25.46
CA ALA A 556 1.67 2.87 -24.12
C ALA A 556 2.70 2.61 -23.00
N ASP A 557 3.69 1.74 -23.26
CA ASP A 557 4.61 1.25 -22.25
C ASP A 557 6.04 1.81 -22.41
N PHE A 558 6.44 2.26 -23.60
CA PHE A 558 7.80 2.78 -23.85
C PHE A 558 7.92 3.72 -25.04
N ILE A 559 8.99 4.54 -25.02
CA ILE A 559 9.49 5.33 -26.14
C ILE A 559 10.82 4.72 -26.60
N ARG A 560 11.00 4.57 -27.92
CA ARG A 560 12.22 4.02 -28.52
C ARG A 560 12.86 5.02 -29.48
N TRP A 561 14.16 5.25 -29.32
CA TRP A 561 15.01 5.99 -30.25
C TRP A 561 16.08 5.04 -30.84
N ASN A 562 16.37 5.20 -32.15
CA ASN A 562 17.54 4.59 -32.77
C ASN A 562 18.63 5.65 -32.88
N LEU A 563 19.71 5.47 -32.16
CA LEU A 563 20.88 6.35 -32.17
C LEU A 563 21.85 5.81 -33.23
N GLU A 564 21.86 6.40 -34.41
CA GLU A 564 22.51 5.80 -35.58
C GLU A 564 24.03 5.78 -35.51
N SER A 565 24.69 6.87 -35.16
CA SER A 565 26.13 6.90 -34.95
C SER A 565 26.50 8.06 -34.02
N ILE A 566 26.95 7.72 -32.85
CA ILE A 566 27.54 8.69 -31.92
C ILE A 566 29.04 8.57 -32.00
N ASP A 567 29.69 9.55 -32.64
CA ASP A 567 31.16 9.54 -32.73
C ASP A 567 31.82 9.68 -31.34
N PRO A 568 33.10 9.27 -31.19
CA PRO A 568 33.87 9.46 -29.98
C PRO A 568 33.83 10.90 -29.47
N THR A 569 33.56 11.10 -28.17
CA THR A 569 33.41 12.37 -27.46
C THR A 569 32.15 13.20 -27.79
N ASN A 570 31.36 12.77 -28.78
CA ASN A 570 30.12 13.44 -29.12
C ASN A 570 29.01 13.11 -28.11
N LYS A 571 28.06 14.05 -28.02
CA LYS A 571 26.89 13.95 -27.14
C LYS A 571 25.59 14.05 -27.92
N ILE A 572 24.58 13.39 -27.39
CA ILE A 572 23.18 13.52 -27.86
C ILE A 572 22.31 13.80 -26.63
N ASP A 573 21.44 14.80 -26.77
CA ASP A 573 20.43 15.11 -25.78
C ASP A 573 19.08 14.53 -26.25
N VAL A 574 18.41 13.77 -25.38
CA VAL A 574 17.08 13.24 -25.60
C VAL A 574 16.15 13.87 -24.57
N TYR A 575 15.01 14.34 -25.03
CA TYR A 575 14.02 15.02 -24.18
C TYR A 575 12.62 14.50 -24.46
N PHE A 576 11.83 14.30 -23.43
CA PHE A 576 10.40 14.01 -23.56
C PHE A 576 9.60 14.53 -22.36
N GLU A 577 8.31 14.72 -22.56
CA GLU A 577 7.36 15.20 -21.56
C GLU A 577 6.27 14.16 -21.32
N LEU A 578 5.85 14.02 -20.06
CA LEU A 578 4.72 13.20 -19.64
C LEU A 578 3.71 14.08 -18.92
N ALA A 579 2.41 13.88 -19.23
CA ALA A 579 1.28 14.50 -18.53
C ALA A 579 0.31 13.42 -18.02
N GLY A 580 -0.71 13.81 -17.25
CA GLY A 580 -1.68 12.87 -16.67
C GLY A 580 -1.20 12.21 -15.37
N LEU A 581 0.01 12.52 -14.93
CA LEU A 581 0.60 12.01 -13.68
C LEU A 581 0.57 13.11 -12.61
N ASN A 582 0.53 12.70 -11.33
CA ASN A 582 0.77 13.65 -10.25
C ASN A 582 2.27 13.89 -10.05
N LYS A 583 2.61 14.98 -9.32
CA LYS A 583 4.00 15.26 -9.00
C LYS A 583 4.62 14.07 -8.27
N GLY A 584 5.67 13.50 -8.85
CA GLY A 584 6.43 12.41 -8.27
C GLY A 584 5.89 11.00 -8.53
N ASP A 585 4.86 10.82 -9.35
CA ASP A 585 4.46 9.50 -9.82
C ASP A 585 5.52 8.87 -10.75
N PHE A 586 6.30 9.73 -11.41
CA PHE A 586 7.44 9.35 -12.24
C PHE A 586 8.65 10.17 -11.78
N ASP A 587 9.58 9.57 -11.10
CA ASP A 587 10.70 10.24 -10.42
C ASP A 587 12.07 9.74 -10.87
N GLU A 588 12.14 8.72 -11.69
CA GLU A 588 13.36 8.26 -12.36
C GLU A 588 13.03 7.69 -13.74
N ASN A 589 13.98 7.81 -14.67
CA ASN A 589 13.87 7.20 -15.98
C ASN A 589 14.35 5.74 -15.93
N ASP A 590 13.45 4.80 -16.18
CA ASP A 590 13.81 3.41 -16.48
C ASP A 590 14.32 3.33 -17.92
N LEU A 591 15.66 3.42 -18.08
CA LEU A 591 16.35 3.46 -19.37
C LEU A 591 16.97 2.11 -19.70
N TYR A 592 16.78 1.68 -20.94
CA TYR A 592 17.32 0.45 -21.47
C TYR A 592 17.98 0.67 -22.83
N VAL A 593 18.98 -0.17 -23.15
CA VAL A 593 19.69 -0.14 -24.42
C VAL A 593 19.65 -1.49 -25.12
N GLN A 594 19.60 -1.47 -26.45
CA GLN A 594 19.67 -2.67 -27.29
C GLN A 594 20.65 -2.43 -28.45
N GLY A 595 21.45 -3.44 -28.77
CA GLY A 595 22.45 -3.34 -29.84
C GLY A 595 23.83 -2.90 -29.37
N ILE A 596 24.03 -2.71 -28.07
CA ILE A 596 25.33 -2.47 -27.43
C ILE A 596 25.47 -3.38 -26.21
N ASN A 597 26.71 -3.79 -25.91
CA ASN A 597 26.95 -4.59 -24.71
C ASN A 597 26.75 -3.72 -23.44
N PRO A 598 25.84 -4.10 -22.53
CA PRO A 598 25.47 -3.31 -21.35
C PRO A 598 26.66 -3.11 -20.39
N SER A 599 27.69 -3.96 -20.43
CA SER A 599 28.91 -3.75 -19.63
C SER A 599 29.66 -2.47 -20.00
N TYR A 600 29.43 -1.92 -21.17
CA TYR A 600 30.03 -0.65 -21.64
C TYR A 600 29.11 0.56 -21.45
N VAL A 601 27.90 0.37 -20.91
CA VAL A 601 26.94 1.44 -20.70
C VAL A 601 26.84 1.79 -19.22
N ILE A 602 26.84 3.07 -18.90
CA ILE A 602 26.58 3.60 -17.57
C ILE A 602 25.28 4.39 -17.63
N GLY A 603 24.29 4.06 -16.84
CA GLY A 603 23.02 4.78 -16.73
C GLY A 603 21.83 4.13 -17.42
N ALA A 604 22.01 3.04 -18.16
CA ALA A 604 20.92 2.25 -18.74
C ALA A 604 21.20 0.74 -18.65
N ASP A 605 20.17 -0.07 -18.78
CA ASP A 605 20.22 -1.52 -18.66
C ASP A 605 19.97 -2.20 -20.01
N GLN A 606 20.07 -3.53 -20.06
CA GLN A 606 19.79 -4.30 -21.26
C GLN A 606 18.27 -4.35 -21.50
N TRP A 607 17.84 -4.05 -22.72
CA TRP A 607 16.47 -4.32 -23.14
C TRP A 607 16.29 -5.81 -23.44
N GLU A 608 15.38 -6.47 -22.75
CA GLU A 608 15.07 -7.89 -22.93
C GLU A 608 13.67 -8.12 -23.55
N GLY A 609 12.91 -7.06 -23.86
CA GLY A 609 11.62 -7.14 -24.52
C GLY A 609 11.73 -7.20 -26.06
N GLU A 610 10.64 -7.65 -26.72
CA GLU A 610 10.52 -7.66 -28.18
C GLU A 610 10.40 -6.26 -28.80
#